data_e0d6f4101a2ab45c62d3793d7e856145
#
_entry.id   e0d6f4101a2ab45c62d3793d7e856145
#
_cell.length_a   1.000
_cell.length_b   1.000
_cell.length_c   1.000
_cell.angle_alpha   90.00
_cell.angle_beta   90.00
_cell.angle_gamma   90.00
#
_symmetry.space_group_name_H-M   'P 1'
#
loop_
_entity.id
_entity.type
_entity.pdbx_description
1 polymer ?
#
loop_
_entity_poly.entity_id
_entity_poly.type
_entity_poly.pdbx_seq_one_letter_code
_entity_poly.pdbx_strand_id
1 'polypeptide(L)'
;MIKDTLQEKIKVALKSGDKIKTSTYRILLSALNNEQIAKQRDLTSEEELQVIKRQVKQREEARESWSNAGRTEEAEKEAKEAQILKEFLPEQMSREEIEAIVSRAVSESDNQDFGKVMGKVMAQTQGKADGKIVSELVKQKLSS
;
A
#
# COMPACT_ATOMS: atom_id res chain seq x y z
N MET A 1 -17.27 1.11 -3.50
CA MET A 1 -16.51 1.19 -2.24
C MET A 1 -15.88 -0.15 -1.91
N ILE A 2 -14.69 -0.13 -1.36
CA ILE A 2 -13.93 -1.35 -1.06
C ILE A 2 -14.67 -2.25 -0.07
N LYS A 3 -15.37 -1.70 0.92
CA LYS A 3 -16.12 -2.50 1.90
C LYS A 3 -17.15 -3.42 1.26
N ASP A 4 -17.91 -2.92 0.29
CA ASP A 4 -18.92 -3.72 -0.41
C ASP A 4 -18.27 -4.84 -1.21
N THR A 5 -17.18 -4.53 -1.89
CA THR A 5 -16.38 -5.50 -2.63
C THR A 5 -15.83 -6.58 -1.70
N LEU A 6 -15.35 -6.19 -0.51
CA LEU A 6 -14.84 -7.12 0.48
C LEU A 6 -15.89 -8.10 0.97
N GLN A 7 -17.10 -7.62 1.23
CA GLN A 7 -18.18 -8.48 1.70
C GLN A 7 -18.50 -9.57 0.66
N GLU A 8 -18.53 -9.21 -0.62
CA GLU A 8 -18.73 -10.19 -1.69
C GLU A 8 -17.54 -11.16 -1.82
N LYS A 9 -16.33 -10.65 -1.74
CA LYS A 9 -15.13 -11.48 -1.80
C LYS A 9 -15.04 -12.47 -0.63
N ILE A 10 -15.47 -12.07 0.55
CA ILE A 10 -15.55 -12.95 1.73
C ILE A 10 -16.51 -14.10 1.45
N LYS A 11 -17.67 -13.81 0.91
CA LYS A 11 -18.67 -14.86 0.57
C LYS A 11 -18.09 -15.86 -0.43
N VAL A 12 -17.43 -15.38 -1.47
CA VAL A 12 -16.81 -16.24 -2.49
C VAL A 12 -15.70 -17.10 -1.87
N ALA A 13 -14.85 -16.50 -1.05
CA ALA A 13 -13.75 -17.22 -0.41
C ALA A 13 -14.25 -18.29 0.55
N LEU A 14 -15.34 -18.02 1.30
CA LEU A 14 -15.97 -19.00 2.19
C LEU A 14 -16.50 -20.18 1.40
N LYS A 15 -17.17 -19.93 0.28
CA LYS A 15 -17.73 -20.99 -0.56
C LYS A 15 -16.66 -21.86 -1.19
N SER A 16 -15.52 -21.28 -1.56
CA SER A 16 -14.41 -22.00 -2.16
C SER A 16 -13.53 -22.70 -1.13
N GLY A 17 -13.73 -22.42 0.16
CA GLY A 17 -12.91 -23.01 1.23
C GLY A 17 -11.53 -22.40 1.35
N ASP A 18 -11.31 -21.21 0.80
CA ASP A 18 -10.03 -20.51 0.89
C ASP A 18 -9.92 -19.78 2.24
N LYS A 19 -9.31 -20.43 3.21
CA LYS A 19 -9.19 -19.93 4.57
C LYS A 19 -8.30 -18.68 4.67
N ILE A 20 -7.22 -18.65 3.89
CA ILE A 20 -6.28 -17.52 3.91
C ILE A 20 -6.96 -16.25 3.37
N LYS A 21 -7.63 -16.35 2.22
CA LYS A 21 -8.36 -15.23 1.66
C LYS A 21 -9.47 -14.74 2.60
N THR A 22 -10.25 -15.68 3.14
CA THR A 22 -11.34 -15.34 4.07
C THR A 22 -10.81 -14.58 5.27
N SER A 23 -9.76 -15.08 5.90
CA SER A 23 -9.14 -14.46 7.08
C SER A 23 -8.58 -13.08 6.74
N THR A 24 -7.85 -12.98 5.63
CA THR A 24 -7.21 -11.74 5.20
C THR A 24 -8.24 -10.65 4.91
N TYR A 25 -9.30 -10.99 4.17
CA TYR A 25 -10.38 -10.05 3.86
C TYR A 25 -11.10 -9.59 5.12
N ARG A 26 -11.34 -10.48 6.08
CA ARG A 26 -11.98 -10.13 7.35
C ARG A 26 -11.13 -9.17 8.18
N ILE A 27 -9.83 -9.40 8.22
CA ILE A 27 -8.89 -8.51 8.93
C ILE A 27 -8.91 -7.12 8.27
N LEU A 28 -8.89 -7.07 6.95
CA LEU A 28 -8.94 -5.79 6.23
C LEU A 28 -10.26 -5.07 6.51
N LEU A 29 -11.38 -5.79 6.46
CA LEU A 29 -12.69 -5.20 6.74
C LEU A 29 -12.74 -4.61 8.14
N SER A 30 -12.20 -5.33 9.14
CA SER A 30 -12.10 -4.84 10.51
C SER A 30 -11.24 -3.58 10.60
N ALA A 31 -10.12 -3.55 9.90
CA ALA A 31 -9.23 -2.38 9.89
C ALA A 31 -9.93 -1.16 9.28
N LEU A 32 -10.67 -1.34 8.20
CA LEU A 32 -11.46 -0.27 7.58
C LEU A 32 -12.55 0.23 8.51
N ASN A 33 -13.26 -0.67 9.17
CA ASN A 33 -14.31 -0.32 10.12
C ASN A 33 -13.74 0.45 11.32
N ASN A 34 -12.60 0.01 11.85
CA ASN A 34 -11.96 0.69 12.96
C ASN A 34 -11.52 2.10 12.59
N GLU A 35 -10.98 2.29 11.40
CA GLU A 35 -10.59 3.62 10.91
C GLU A 35 -11.80 4.53 10.74
N GLN A 36 -12.88 3.99 10.20
CA GLN A 36 -14.14 4.71 10.04
C GLN A 36 -14.69 5.17 11.39
N ILE A 37 -14.65 4.29 12.41
CA ILE A 37 -15.08 4.62 13.77
C ILE A 37 -14.20 5.73 14.36
N ALA A 38 -12.89 5.62 14.19
CA ALA A 38 -11.95 6.60 14.70
C ALA A 38 -12.17 7.99 14.10
N LYS A 39 -12.52 8.06 12.82
CA LYS A 39 -12.79 9.31 12.11
C LYS A 39 -14.23 9.80 12.27
N GLN A 40 -15.10 8.96 12.79
CA GLN A 40 -16.53 9.25 12.98
C GLN A 40 -17.26 9.66 11.69
N ARG A 41 -16.81 9.12 10.57
CA ARG A 41 -17.41 9.34 9.24
C ARG A 41 -16.95 8.26 8.29
N ASP A 42 -17.58 8.19 7.12
CA ASP A 42 -17.14 7.29 6.06
C ASP A 42 -15.75 7.66 5.57
N LEU A 43 -14.98 6.66 5.17
CA LEU A 43 -13.65 6.87 4.63
C LEU A 43 -13.71 7.33 3.19
N THR A 44 -12.80 8.23 2.82
CA THR A 44 -12.58 8.56 1.40
C THR A 44 -11.82 7.42 0.73
N SER A 45 -11.82 7.39 -0.60
CA SER A 45 -11.06 6.39 -1.36
C SER A 45 -9.57 6.43 -1.01
N GLU A 46 -9.02 7.62 -0.83
CA GLU A 46 -7.61 7.78 -0.43
C GLU A 46 -7.35 7.20 0.96
N GLU A 47 -8.27 7.42 1.90
CA GLU A 47 -8.16 6.88 3.25
C GLU A 47 -8.25 5.36 3.27
N GLU A 48 -9.12 4.79 2.44
CA GLU A 48 -9.20 3.34 2.26
C GLU A 48 -7.86 2.78 1.76
N LEU A 49 -7.27 3.42 0.76
CA LEU A 49 -5.96 3.01 0.23
C LEU A 49 -4.86 3.10 1.28
N GLN A 50 -4.89 4.13 2.14
CA GLN A 50 -3.91 4.26 3.23
C GLN A 50 -4.01 3.11 4.22
N VAL A 51 -5.24 2.68 4.57
CA VAL A 51 -5.45 1.53 5.44
C VAL A 51 -4.88 0.27 4.81
N ILE A 52 -5.14 0.05 3.52
CA ILE A 52 -4.64 -1.12 2.80
C ILE A 52 -3.11 -1.12 2.76
N LYS A 53 -2.50 0.00 2.44
CA LYS A 53 -1.02 0.13 2.40
C LYS A 53 -0.40 -0.18 3.75
N ARG A 54 -1.03 0.29 4.83
CA ARG A 54 -0.57 0.00 6.20
C ARG A 54 -0.64 -1.49 6.49
N GLN A 55 -1.74 -2.14 6.11
CA GLN A 55 -1.89 -3.58 6.29
C GLN A 55 -0.86 -4.37 5.49
N VAL A 56 -0.59 -3.99 4.25
CA VAL A 56 0.45 -4.61 3.43
C VAL A 56 1.81 -4.48 4.10
N LYS A 57 2.15 -3.29 4.56
CA LYS A 57 3.42 -3.03 5.25
C LYS A 57 3.57 -3.90 6.49
N GLN A 58 2.52 -4.02 7.30
CA GLN A 58 2.53 -4.87 8.49
C GLN A 58 2.77 -6.34 8.15
N ARG A 59 2.16 -6.82 7.05
CA ARG A 59 2.37 -8.20 6.60
C ARG A 59 3.80 -8.42 6.10
N GLU A 60 4.34 -7.46 5.39
CA GLU A 60 5.72 -7.55 4.89
C GLU A 60 6.76 -7.50 6.03
N GLU A 61 6.55 -6.64 7.02
CA GLU A 61 7.40 -6.57 8.21
C GLU A 61 7.32 -7.88 9.03
N ALA A 62 6.12 -8.42 9.18
CA ALA A 62 5.93 -9.70 9.86
C ALA A 62 6.61 -10.85 9.11
N ARG A 63 6.53 -10.85 7.78
CA ARG A 63 7.23 -11.84 6.95
C ARG A 63 8.73 -11.79 7.19
N GLU A 64 9.30 -10.59 7.21
CA GLU A 64 10.73 -10.41 7.44
C GLU A 64 11.14 -10.92 8.83
N SER A 65 10.35 -10.61 9.86
CA SER A 65 10.59 -11.07 11.23
C SER A 65 10.55 -12.59 11.33
N TRP A 66 9.55 -13.24 10.74
CA TRP A 66 9.45 -14.70 10.72
C TRP A 66 10.62 -15.34 9.97
N SER A 67 10.98 -14.76 8.82
CA SER A 67 12.09 -15.25 8.01
C SER A 67 13.40 -15.18 8.79
N ASN A 68 13.65 -14.07 9.48
CA ASN A 68 14.85 -13.89 10.32
C ASN A 68 14.88 -14.86 11.49
N ALA A 69 13.72 -15.28 11.98
CA ALA A 69 13.60 -16.27 13.05
C ALA A 69 13.68 -17.73 12.54
N GLY A 70 13.87 -17.93 11.25
CA GLY A 70 13.91 -19.26 10.64
C GLY A 70 12.54 -19.93 10.49
N ARG A 71 11.45 -19.16 10.61
CA ARG A 71 10.07 -19.66 10.55
C ARG A 71 9.50 -19.46 9.16
N THR A 72 9.91 -20.33 8.23
CA THR A 72 9.59 -20.23 6.80
C THR A 72 8.10 -20.32 6.52
N GLU A 73 7.38 -21.24 7.19
CA GLU A 73 5.94 -21.40 6.96
C GLU A 73 5.15 -20.15 7.34
N GLU A 74 5.46 -19.57 8.48
CA GLU A 74 4.82 -18.34 8.94
C GLU A 74 5.16 -17.16 8.02
N ALA A 75 6.41 -17.09 7.55
CA ALA A 75 6.83 -16.07 6.60
C ALA A 75 6.06 -16.18 5.28
N GLU A 76 5.89 -17.39 4.76
CA GLU A 76 5.13 -17.64 3.52
C GLU A 76 3.66 -17.25 3.68
N LYS A 77 3.06 -17.52 4.84
CA LYS A 77 1.69 -17.12 5.12
C LYS A 77 1.53 -15.61 5.08
N GLU A 78 2.44 -14.88 5.72
CA GLU A 78 2.43 -13.42 5.69
C GLU A 78 2.61 -12.88 4.27
N ALA A 79 3.47 -13.51 3.47
CA ALA A 79 3.67 -13.12 2.08
C ALA A 79 2.39 -13.30 1.25
N LYS A 80 1.66 -14.40 1.47
CA LYS A 80 0.39 -14.66 0.79
C LYS A 80 -0.67 -13.63 1.18
N GLU A 81 -0.76 -13.30 2.46
CA GLU A 81 -1.68 -12.29 2.97
C GLU A 81 -1.37 -10.92 2.36
N ALA A 82 -0.09 -10.54 2.28
CA ALA A 82 0.32 -9.30 1.64
C ALA A 82 -0.07 -9.27 0.17
N GLN A 83 0.11 -10.39 -0.55
CA GLN A 83 -0.23 -10.48 -1.96
C GLN A 83 -1.74 -10.32 -2.19
N ILE A 84 -2.56 -10.91 -1.33
CA ILE A 84 -4.02 -10.78 -1.39
C ILE A 84 -4.44 -9.32 -1.20
N LEU A 85 -3.83 -8.64 -0.23
CA LEU A 85 -4.13 -7.23 0.05
C LEU A 85 -3.72 -6.31 -1.11
N LYS A 86 -2.62 -6.61 -1.78
CA LYS A 86 -2.14 -5.82 -2.92
C LYS A 86 -3.13 -5.80 -4.09
N GLU A 87 -4.04 -6.78 -4.18
CA GLU A 87 -5.07 -6.81 -5.21
C GLU A 87 -5.99 -5.58 -5.16
N PHE A 88 -6.12 -4.95 -4.00
CA PHE A 88 -6.96 -3.76 -3.81
C PHE A 88 -6.23 -2.45 -4.12
N LEU A 89 -4.92 -2.51 -4.30
CA LEU A 89 -4.14 -1.31 -4.63
C LEU A 89 -4.14 -1.08 -6.14
N PRO A 90 -4.10 0.19 -6.58
CA PRO A 90 -3.88 0.48 -8.00
C PRO A 90 -2.58 -0.17 -8.47
N GLU A 91 -2.51 -0.47 -9.77
CA GLU A 91 -1.30 -1.02 -10.34
C GLU A 91 -0.11 -0.14 -9.97
N GLN A 92 0.91 -0.73 -9.34
CA GLN A 92 2.06 0.02 -8.86
C GLN A 92 3.01 0.33 -10.01
N MET A 93 3.52 1.55 -10.01
CA MET A 93 4.51 2.01 -10.98
C MET A 93 5.86 1.35 -10.71
N SER A 94 6.60 1.06 -11.78
CA SER A 94 7.96 0.57 -11.67
C SER A 94 8.89 1.68 -11.16
N ARG A 95 10.05 1.30 -10.64
CA ARG A 95 11.06 2.27 -10.20
C ARG A 95 11.46 3.21 -11.34
N GLU A 96 11.58 2.69 -12.55
CA GLU A 96 11.94 3.46 -13.76
C GLU A 96 10.87 4.50 -14.10
N GLU A 97 9.60 4.13 -14.01
CA GLU A 97 8.49 5.05 -14.24
C GLU A 97 8.46 6.17 -13.20
N ILE A 98 8.68 5.82 -11.94
CA ILE A 98 8.75 6.78 -10.84
C ILE A 98 9.94 7.72 -11.04
N GLU A 99 11.10 7.17 -11.41
CA GLU A 99 12.31 7.96 -11.66
C GLU A 99 12.10 9.00 -12.76
N ALA A 100 11.40 8.64 -13.84
CA ALA A 100 11.07 9.60 -14.90
C ALA A 100 10.23 10.76 -14.39
N ILE A 101 9.23 10.48 -13.55
CA ILE A 101 8.37 11.49 -12.96
C ILE A 101 9.16 12.38 -12.01
N VAL A 102 10.01 11.79 -11.17
CA VAL A 102 10.85 12.52 -10.21
C VAL A 102 11.81 13.45 -10.96
N SER A 103 12.48 12.95 -12.00
CA SER A 103 13.42 13.75 -12.79
C SER A 103 12.73 14.94 -13.42
N ARG A 104 11.53 14.76 -13.96
CA ARG A 104 10.75 15.84 -14.55
C ARG A 104 10.34 16.86 -13.47
N ALA A 105 9.86 16.39 -12.33
CA ALA A 105 9.44 17.27 -11.25
C ALA A 105 10.58 18.14 -10.73
N VAL A 106 11.78 17.55 -10.59
CA VAL A 106 12.97 18.28 -10.15
C VAL A 106 13.38 19.30 -11.20
N SER A 107 13.40 18.94 -12.48
CA SER A 107 13.83 19.86 -13.55
C SER A 107 12.86 21.01 -13.78
N GLU A 108 11.56 20.80 -13.57
CA GLU A 108 10.53 21.81 -13.73
C GLU A 108 10.33 22.70 -12.50
N SER A 109 10.92 22.31 -11.38
CA SER A 109 10.77 23.05 -10.13
C SER A 109 11.82 24.16 -10.03
N ASP A 110 11.38 25.39 -9.82
CA ASP A 110 12.25 26.53 -9.54
C ASP A 110 12.84 26.43 -8.12
N ASN A 111 12.19 25.65 -7.27
CA ASN A 111 12.57 25.47 -5.88
C ASN A 111 12.99 24.02 -5.65
N GLN A 112 14.21 23.83 -5.17
CA GLN A 112 14.78 22.50 -4.87
C GLN A 112 14.38 22.01 -3.48
N ASP A 113 13.24 22.44 -2.97
CA ASP A 113 12.69 22.03 -1.67
C ASP A 113 12.16 20.60 -1.77
N PHE A 114 12.72 19.71 -0.96
CA PHE A 114 12.34 18.30 -0.90
C PHE A 114 10.82 18.11 -0.71
N GLY A 115 10.21 18.83 0.24
CA GLY A 115 8.80 18.71 0.53
C GLY A 115 7.90 19.09 -0.65
N LYS A 116 8.26 20.15 -1.36
CA LYS A 116 7.50 20.62 -2.53
C LYS A 116 7.61 19.65 -3.71
N VAL A 117 8.82 19.14 -3.95
CA VAL A 117 9.03 18.14 -5.02
C VAL A 117 8.29 16.86 -4.67
N MET A 118 8.36 16.38 -3.43
CA MET A 118 7.62 15.21 -2.96
C MET A 118 6.11 15.39 -3.18
N GLY A 119 5.55 16.52 -2.77
CA GLY A 119 4.13 16.81 -2.93
C GLY A 119 3.71 16.76 -4.40
N LYS A 120 4.51 17.34 -5.28
CA LYS A 120 4.24 17.34 -6.72
C LYS A 120 4.27 15.93 -7.31
N VAL A 121 5.26 15.14 -6.96
CA VAL A 121 5.40 13.75 -7.43
C VAL A 121 4.24 12.89 -6.90
N MET A 122 3.93 12.99 -5.62
CA MET A 122 2.85 12.21 -5.02
C MET A 122 1.49 12.55 -5.62
N ALA A 123 1.25 13.82 -5.95
CA ALA A 123 0.02 14.23 -6.63
C ALA A 123 -0.09 13.62 -8.04
N GLN A 124 1.01 13.51 -8.76
CA GLN A 124 1.03 12.92 -10.11
C GLN A 124 0.89 11.41 -10.09
N THR A 125 1.39 10.74 -9.07
CA THR A 125 1.36 9.27 -8.99
C THR A 125 0.06 8.71 -8.40
N GLN A 126 -0.70 9.50 -7.66
CA GLN A 126 -2.03 9.17 -7.16
C GLN A 126 -2.14 7.78 -6.51
N GLY A 127 -1.21 7.46 -5.60
CA GLY A 127 -1.20 6.20 -4.89
C GLY A 127 -0.58 5.02 -5.64
N LYS A 128 -0.15 5.22 -6.89
CA LYS A 128 0.50 4.17 -7.70
C LYS A 128 2.00 4.04 -7.43
N ALA A 129 2.58 4.94 -6.67
CA ALA A 129 3.99 4.93 -6.33
C ALA A 129 4.19 4.72 -4.85
N ASP A 130 5.19 3.90 -4.49
CA ASP A 130 5.62 3.72 -3.10
C ASP A 130 6.31 5.00 -2.64
N GLY A 131 5.79 5.63 -1.59
CA GLY A 131 6.34 6.86 -1.04
C GLY A 131 7.80 6.75 -0.61
N LYS A 132 8.23 5.59 -0.17
CA LYS A 132 9.62 5.34 0.21
C LYS A 132 10.55 5.42 -1.01
N ILE A 133 10.15 4.80 -2.13
CA ILE A 133 10.92 4.85 -3.38
C ILE A 133 10.96 6.28 -3.90
N VAL A 134 9.82 6.98 -3.89
CA VAL A 134 9.76 8.39 -4.31
C VAL A 134 10.71 9.24 -3.47
N SER A 135 10.68 9.08 -2.14
CA SER A 135 11.55 9.81 -1.21
C SER A 135 13.02 9.58 -1.53
N GLU A 136 13.43 8.34 -1.72
CA GLU A 136 14.82 7.99 -2.06
C GLU A 136 15.26 8.65 -3.37
N LEU A 137 14.42 8.58 -4.40
CA LEU A 137 14.72 9.14 -5.71
C LEU A 137 14.78 10.67 -5.69
N VAL A 138 13.88 11.31 -4.96
CA VAL A 138 13.89 12.78 -4.81
C VAL A 138 15.18 13.22 -4.11
N LYS A 139 15.55 12.54 -3.03
CA LYS A 139 16.81 12.84 -2.32
C LYS A 139 18.03 12.70 -3.23
N GLN A 140 18.08 11.62 -4.02
CA GLN A 140 19.18 11.40 -4.96
C GLN A 140 19.26 12.49 -6.01
N LYS A 141 18.14 12.89 -6.59
CA LYS A 141 18.13 13.94 -7.64
C LYS A 141 18.49 15.30 -7.09
N LEU A 142 18.03 15.65 -5.89
CA LEU A 142 18.35 16.94 -5.27
C LEU A 142 19.81 17.01 -4.78
N SER A 143 20.45 15.87 -4.57
CA SER A 143 21.85 15.79 -4.12
C SER A 143 22.86 15.78 -5.26
N SER A 144 22.40 15.60 -6.50
CA SER A 144 23.29 15.52 -7.67
C SER A 144 23.41 16.81 -8.45
#